data_af8e26532b9701e92c4fcda1206a1396
#
_entry.id   af8e26532b9701e92c4fcda1206a1396
#
_cell.length_a   1.000
_cell.length_b   1.000
_cell.length_c   1.000
_cell.angle_alpha   90.00
_cell.angle_beta   90.00
_cell.angle_gamma   90.00
#
_symmetry.space_group_name_H-M   'P 1'
#
loop_
_entity.id
_entity.type
_entity.pdbx_description
1 polymer ?
#
loop_
_entity_poly.entity_id
_entity_poly.type
_entity_poly.pdbx_seq_one_letter_code
_entity_poly.pdbx_strand_id
1 'polypeptide(L)'
;MRIASLGSGSKGNATLVDTGETLLLIDCGLPRRDVEARLQSRGVSGQDIDAILVTHEHGDHSRGVVPLAKAHDLPVFLTAGTATSRKLEGLTSGVVIRPGDQFAVGDVDISAEPVPHDAREPVQFCFTHNDLKVGVLTDLGSITPHVVQAFSACDALVLEFNHDPQMLADGPYPYVVKKRVGGDFGHLTNAQARQFLDHADTTRLKMLFVAHISQQNNAPELADAALSSWSGLGSCQVIHATQETGFDWCDLRTSATFIEEAAQA
;
A
#
# COMPACT_ATOMS: atom_id res chain seq x y z
N MET A 1 0.77 -0.03 -17.18
CA MET A 1 1.11 -0.11 -15.74
C MET A 1 0.31 -1.23 -15.12
N ARG A 2 0.94 -2.07 -14.33
CA ARG A 2 0.32 -3.17 -13.57
C ARG A 2 0.78 -3.12 -12.12
N ILE A 3 0.01 -3.72 -11.23
CA ILE A 3 0.29 -3.75 -9.79
C ILE A 3 0.13 -5.19 -9.27
N ALA A 4 0.94 -5.57 -8.28
CA ALA A 4 0.80 -6.81 -7.53
C ALA A 4 1.19 -6.60 -6.08
N SER A 5 0.77 -7.49 -5.19
CA SER A 5 1.27 -7.52 -3.82
C SER A 5 1.92 -8.87 -3.52
N LEU A 6 3.02 -8.82 -2.79
CA LEU A 6 3.69 -10.02 -2.26
C LEU A 6 3.16 -10.42 -0.89
N GLY A 7 2.44 -9.53 -0.21
CA GLY A 7 1.82 -9.74 1.09
C GLY A 7 1.34 -8.43 1.68
N SER A 8 0.25 -8.46 2.46
CA SER A 8 -0.34 -7.28 3.07
C SER A 8 -0.90 -7.58 4.45
N GLY A 9 -0.42 -6.88 5.47
CA GLY A 9 -0.83 -7.01 6.87
C GLY A 9 0.33 -6.95 7.85
N SER A 10 0.05 -7.10 9.14
CA SER A 10 0.98 -6.86 10.26
C SER A 10 2.24 -7.76 10.29
N LYS A 11 2.32 -8.79 9.45
CA LYS A 11 3.49 -9.68 9.37
C LYS A 11 4.45 -9.30 8.24
N GLY A 12 4.04 -8.40 7.35
CA GLY A 12 4.86 -7.85 6.29
C GLY A 12 4.06 -7.41 5.08
N ASN A 13 4.38 -6.21 4.63
CA ASN A 13 3.81 -5.56 3.46
C ASN A 13 4.87 -5.45 2.38
N ALA A 14 4.48 -5.70 1.14
CA ALA A 14 5.33 -5.51 -0.03
C ALA A 14 4.44 -5.43 -1.28
N THR A 15 4.47 -4.32 -1.97
CA THR A 15 3.65 -4.05 -3.16
C THR A 15 4.56 -3.74 -4.34
N LEU A 16 4.21 -4.25 -5.51
CA LEU A 16 4.94 -4.04 -6.77
C LEU A 16 4.13 -3.12 -7.68
N VAL A 17 4.80 -2.15 -8.28
CA VAL A 17 4.26 -1.33 -9.39
C VAL A 17 5.21 -1.47 -10.57
N ASP A 18 4.66 -1.85 -11.73
CA ASP A 18 5.44 -2.17 -12.93
C ASP A 18 4.83 -1.49 -14.16
N THR A 19 5.66 -0.76 -14.91
CA THR A 19 5.28 -0.14 -16.19
C THR A 19 5.61 -1.04 -17.39
N GLY A 20 6.44 -2.05 -17.19
CA GLY A 20 7.08 -2.87 -18.20
C GLY A 20 8.51 -2.42 -18.50
N GLU A 21 8.89 -1.19 -18.13
CA GLU A 21 10.26 -0.67 -18.20
C GLU A 21 10.85 -0.42 -16.81
N THR A 22 10.01 -0.05 -15.84
CA THR A 22 10.40 0.22 -14.44
C THR A 22 9.59 -0.64 -13.49
N LEU A 23 10.27 -1.38 -12.60
CA LEU A 23 9.68 -2.19 -11.53
C LEU A 23 10.05 -1.60 -10.16
N LEU A 24 9.06 -1.14 -9.43
CA LEU A 24 9.20 -0.58 -8.10
C LEU A 24 8.68 -1.54 -7.03
N LEU A 25 9.40 -1.62 -5.90
CA LEU A 25 8.95 -2.31 -4.70
C LEU A 25 8.61 -1.28 -3.61
N ILE A 26 7.38 -1.24 -3.19
CA ILE A 26 6.90 -0.39 -2.10
C ILE A 26 6.87 -1.23 -0.83
N ASP A 27 7.71 -0.86 0.12
CA ASP A 27 8.01 -1.59 1.34
C ASP A 27 8.59 -3.00 1.11
N CYS A 28 9.25 -3.51 2.12
CA CYS A 28 9.82 -4.85 2.16
C CYS A 28 9.76 -5.37 3.60
N GLY A 29 8.54 -5.60 4.10
CA GLY A 29 8.31 -6.01 5.48
C GLY A 29 8.52 -7.50 5.73
N LEU A 30 8.65 -8.30 4.69
CA LEU A 30 8.92 -9.73 4.76
C LEU A 30 10.43 -10.01 4.81
N PRO A 31 10.89 -11.12 5.38
CA PRO A 31 12.28 -11.57 5.26
C PRO A 31 12.69 -11.71 3.78
N ARG A 32 13.95 -11.36 3.46
CA ARG A 32 14.46 -11.40 2.08
C ARG A 32 14.13 -12.71 1.35
N ARG A 33 14.37 -13.86 1.99
CA ARG A 33 14.08 -15.18 1.41
C ARG A 33 12.62 -15.30 0.95
N ASP A 34 11.69 -14.78 1.76
CA ASP A 34 10.27 -14.90 1.48
C ASP A 34 9.87 -13.92 0.37
N VAL A 35 10.47 -12.70 0.35
CA VAL A 35 10.30 -11.74 -0.75
C VAL A 35 10.80 -12.34 -2.06
N GLU A 36 12.02 -12.87 -2.11
CA GLU A 36 12.60 -13.47 -3.32
C GLU A 36 11.75 -14.64 -3.84
N ALA A 37 11.26 -15.50 -2.96
CA ALA A 37 10.36 -16.60 -3.34
C ALA A 37 9.03 -16.10 -3.92
N ARG A 38 8.46 -15.03 -3.32
CA ARG A 38 7.20 -14.44 -3.80
C ARG A 38 7.39 -13.62 -5.09
N LEU A 39 8.52 -12.93 -5.27
CA LEU A 39 8.89 -12.31 -6.55
C LEU A 39 8.95 -13.35 -7.65
N GLN A 40 9.62 -14.47 -7.39
CA GLN A 40 9.72 -15.57 -8.36
C GLN A 40 8.34 -16.14 -8.74
N SER A 41 7.40 -16.23 -7.78
CA SER A 41 6.02 -16.64 -8.07
C SER A 41 5.25 -15.64 -8.93
N ARG A 42 5.72 -14.39 -9.02
CA ARG A 42 5.21 -13.33 -9.90
C ARG A 42 5.96 -13.23 -11.22
N GLY A 43 6.90 -14.15 -11.47
CA GLY A 43 7.71 -14.17 -12.70
C GLY A 43 8.78 -13.07 -12.76
N VAL A 44 9.15 -12.49 -11.62
CA VAL A 44 10.19 -11.47 -11.49
C VAL A 44 11.20 -11.87 -10.42
N SER A 45 12.36 -11.23 -10.42
CA SER A 45 13.44 -11.46 -9.46
C SER A 45 13.84 -10.16 -8.75
N GLY A 46 14.66 -10.26 -7.70
CA GLY A 46 15.20 -9.08 -7.04
C GLY A 46 16.08 -8.20 -7.94
N GLN A 47 16.64 -8.77 -9.02
CA GLN A 47 17.47 -8.05 -10.00
C GLN A 47 16.63 -7.20 -10.97
N ASP A 48 15.35 -7.51 -11.10
CA ASP A 48 14.44 -6.76 -11.98
C ASP A 48 13.89 -5.52 -11.31
N ILE A 49 14.12 -5.35 -9.99
CA ILE A 49 13.65 -4.19 -9.22
C ILE A 49 14.60 -3.01 -9.46
N ASP A 50 14.05 -1.87 -9.85
CA ASP A 50 14.81 -0.64 -10.07
C ASP A 50 14.99 0.18 -8.79
N ALA A 51 14.02 0.14 -7.86
CA ALA A 51 14.10 0.82 -6.58
C ALA A 51 13.17 0.21 -5.52
N ILE A 52 13.56 0.40 -4.25
CA ILE A 52 12.67 0.19 -3.10
C ILE A 52 12.24 1.56 -2.57
N LEU A 53 10.94 1.75 -2.34
CA LEU A 53 10.38 2.91 -1.68
C LEU A 53 9.87 2.50 -0.29
N VAL A 54 10.33 3.15 0.77
CA VAL A 54 9.95 2.80 2.14
C VAL A 54 9.01 3.86 2.69
N THR A 55 7.80 3.44 3.05
CA THR A 55 6.79 4.33 3.60
C THR A 55 7.14 4.83 4.99
N HIS A 56 7.61 3.92 5.87
CA HIS A 56 8.03 4.23 7.23
C HIS A 56 8.84 3.07 7.85
N GLU A 57 9.36 3.26 9.07
CA GLU A 57 10.31 2.34 9.71
C GLU A 57 9.69 1.16 10.48
N HIS A 58 8.39 0.95 10.51
CA HIS A 58 7.81 -0.22 11.20
C HIS A 58 8.32 -1.54 10.60
N GLY A 59 8.39 -2.58 11.43
CA GLY A 59 9.05 -3.82 11.04
C GLY A 59 8.37 -4.59 9.93
N ASP A 60 7.08 -4.45 9.83
CA ASP A 60 6.24 -5.03 8.77
C ASP A 60 6.30 -4.24 7.45
N HIS A 61 7.08 -3.15 7.39
CA HIS A 61 7.41 -2.39 6.17
C HIS A 61 8.91 -2.43 5.85
N SER A 62 9.78 -2.54 6.86
CA SER A 62 11.22 -2.29 6.68
C SER A 62 12.15 -3.49 6.90
N ARG A 63 11.67 -4.61 7.48
CA ARG A 63 12.50 -5.75 7.90
C ARG A 63 13.41 -6.31 6.81
N GLY A 64 12.92 -6.44 5.58
CA GLY A 64 13.63 -7.02 4.44
C GLY A 64 14.39 -5.99 3.60
N VAL A 65 14.22 -4.69 3.85
CA VAL A 65 14.78 -3.63 3.00
C VAL A 65 16.30 -3.73 2.88
N VAL A 66 17.02 -3.68 4.00
CA VAL A 66 18.49 -3.73 3.99
C VAL A 66 19.04 -5.02 3.40
N PRO A 67 18.54 -6.22 3.79
CA PRO A 67 19.01 -7.47 3.19
C PRO A 67 18.74 -7.58 1.68
N LEU A 68 17.59 -7.10 1.21
CA LEU A 68 17.25 -7.16 -0.20
C LEU A 68 18.06 -6.14 -1.01
N ALA A 69 18.12 -4.88 -0.55
CA ALA A 69 18.87 -3.82 -1.20
C ALA A 69 20.35 -4.18 -1.36
N LYS A 70 20.97 -4.75 -0.32
CA LYS A 70 22.37 -5.21 -0.38
C LYS A 70 22.59 -6.39 -1.32
N ALA A 71 21.62 -7.29 -1.44
CA ALA A 71 21.77 -8.48 -2.29
C ALA A 71 21.70 -8.14 -3.78
N HIS A 72 20.96 -7.11 -4.14
CA HIS A 72 20.67 -6.76 -5.53
C HIS A 72 21.13 -5.35 -5.90
N ASP A 73 21.90 -4.67 -5.02
CA ASP A 73 22.43 -3.29 -5.19
C ASP A 73 21.34 -2.25 -5.52
N LEU A 74 20.20 -2.33 -4.82
CA LEU A 74 19.03 -1.51 -5.10
C LEU A 74 19.11 -0.15 -4.39
N PRO A 75 18.78 0.96 -5.07
CA PRO A 75 18.53 2.25 -4.42
C PRO A 75 17.27 2.17 -3.55
N VAL A 76 17.32 2.82 -2.38
CA VAL A 76 16.21 2.83 -1.41
C VAL A 76 15.82 4.27 -1.12
N PHE A 77 14.61 4.64 -1.52
CA PHE A 77 14.03 5.96 -1.25
C PHE A 77 13.27 5.93 0.08
N LEU A 78 13.59 6.85 0.97
CA LEU A 78 13.01 6.91 2.31
C LEU A 78 13.15 8.32 2.89
N THR A 79 12.29 8.68 3.84
CA THR A 79 12.40 9.97 4.53
C THR A 79 13.57 10.00 5.51
N ALA A 80 14.02 11.20 5.88
CA ALA A 80 15.10 11.37 6.85
C ALA A 80 14.75 10.76 8.21
N GLY A 81 13.50 10.92 8.68
CA GLY A 81 13.02 10.29 9.91
C GLY A 81 13.08 8.78 9.87
N THR A 82 12.59 8.18 8.78
CA THR A 82 12.64 6.73 8.54
C THR A 82 14.09 6.21 8.52
N ALA A 83 15.01 6.94 7.86
CA ALA A 83 16.43 6.56 7.76
C ALA A 83 17.15 6.48 9.12
N THR A 84 16.67 7.19 10.14
CA THR A 84 17.26 7.13 11.50
C THR A 84 16.90 5.86 12.28
N SER A 85 16.08 4.98 11.72
CA SER A 85 15.69 3.74 12.38
C SER A 85 16.84 2.74 12.44
N ARG A 86 17.03 2.10 13.61
CA ARG A 86 17.98 1.00 13.76
C ARG A 86 17.70 -0.19 12.83
N LYS A 87 16.48 -0.36 12.38
CA LYS A 87 16.11 -1.43 11.44
C LYS A 87 16.69 -1.23 10.05
N LEU A 88 17.04 0.01 9.73
CA LEU A 88 17.67 0.41 8.46
C LEU A 88 19.18 0.67 8.62
N GLU A 89 19.73 0.35 9.78
CA GLU A 89 21.17 0.45 10.01
C GLU A 89 21.95 -0.42 9.00
N GLY A 90 22.99 0.18 8.42
CA GLY A 90 23.80 -0.46 7.39
C GLY A 90 23.24 -0.37 5.96
N LEU A 91 22.16 0.37 5.73
CA LEU A 91 21.74 0.76 4.38
C LEU A 91 22.78 1.71 3.79
N THR A 92 23.34 1.36 2.63
CA THR A 92 24.38 2.16 1.94
C THR A 92 23.87 2.85 0.69
N SER A 93 22.71 2.42 0.18
CA SER A 93 22.07 2.90 -1.05
C SER A 93 20.84 3.78 -0.79
N GLY A 94 20.77 4.42 0.39
CA GLY A 94 19.65 5.27 0.76
C GLY A 94 19.65 6.62 0.02
N VAL A 95 18.50 6.93 -0.58
CA VAL A 95 18.20 8.24 -1.20
C VAL A 95 17.16 8.92 -0.31
N VAL A 96 17.56 10.02 0.32
CA VAL A 96 16.67 10.73 1.25
C VAL A 96 15.71 11.61 0.47
N ILE A 97 14.41 11.38 0.69
CA ILE A 97 13.30 12.20 0.19
C ILE A 97 12.63 12.95 1.34
N ARG A 98 11.78 13.92 1.02
CA ARG A 98 10.97 14.67 1.99
C ARG A 98 9.50 14.40 1.77
N PRO A 99 8.67 14.44 2.83
CA PRO A 99 7.22 14.48 2.66
C PRO A 99 6.81 15.64 1.74
N GLY A 100 6.00 15.35 0.72
CA GLY A 100 5.59 16.29 -0.32
C GLY A 100 6.52 16.37 -1.54
N ASP A 101 7.65 15.67 -1.55
CA ASP A 101 8.53 15.62 -2.72
C ASP A 101 7.84 14.89 -3.89
N GLN A 102 8.15 15.40 -5.09
CA GLN A 102 7.88 14.74 -6.37
C GLN A 102 9.19 14.42 -7.05
N PHE A 103 9.36 13.19 -7.49
CA PHE A 103 10.58 12.70 -8.14
C PHE A 103 10.22 11.57 -9.12
N ALA A 104 11.17 11.15 -9.93
CA ALA A 104 10.98 10.06 -10.87
C ALA A 104 11.99 8.93 -10.63
N VAL A 105 11.56 7.71 -10.91
CA VAL A 105 12.42 6.53 -11.07
C VAL A 105 12.07 5.89 -12.41
N GLY A 106 13.05 5.80 -13.30
CA GLY A 106 12.79 5.36 -14.66
C GLY A 106 11.74 6.23 -15.35
N ASP A 107 10.66 5.61 -15.80
CA ASP A 107 9.54 6.23 -16.49
C ASP A 107 8.30 6.47 -15.59
N VAL A 108 8.48 6.39 -14.26
CA VAL A 108 7.43 6.60 -13.26
C VAL A 108 7.65 7.90 -12.50
N ASP A 109 6.67 8.80 -12.55
CA ASP A 109 6.60 9.96 -11.65
C ASP A 109 5.99 9.53 -10.30
N ILE A 110 6.63 9.91 -9.20
CA ILE A 110 6.30 9.48 -7.84
C ILE A 110 6.07 10.71 -6.97
N SER A 111 4.98 10.72 -6.19
CA SER A 111 4.80 11.69 -5.11
C SER A 111 4.80 11.00 -3.75
N ALA A 112 5.53 11.59 -2.79
CA ALA A 112 5.65 11.11 -1.42
C ALA A 112 4.74 11.94 -0.50
N GLU A 113 3.57 11.41 -0.16
CA GLU A 113 2.51 12.14 0.54
C GLU A 113 2.57 11.89 2.05
N PRO A 114 2.67 12.93 2.89
CA PRO A 114 2.66 12.78 4.35
C PRO A 114 1.31 12.27 4.84
N VAL A 115 1.35 11.33 5.79
CA VAL A 115 0.15 10.72 6.37
C VAL A 115 0.21 10.74 7.91
N PRO A 116 -0.95 10.83 8.59
CA PRO A 116 -1.01 10.68 10.05
C PRO A 116 -0.78 9.22 10.45
N HIS A 117 0.44 8.90 10.89
CA HIS A 117 0.76 7.57 11.42
C HIS A 117 1.80 7.69 12.54
N ASP A 118 1.86 6.72 13.45
CA ASP A 118 2.74 6.71 14.62
C ASP A 118 4.19 6.26 14.28
N ALA A 119 4.73 6.85 13.25
CA ALA A 119 6.10 6.69 12.77
C ALA A 119 6.84 8.03 12.80
N ARG A 120 8.15 8.04 12.53
CA ARG A 120 9.00 9.24 12.67
C ARG A 120 8.72 10.28 11.60
N GLU A 121 8.56 9.85 10.36
CA GLU A 121 8.28 10.73 9.21
C GLU A 121 7.60 9.89 8.11
N PRO A 122 6.36 9.43 8.36
CA PRO A 122 5.67 8.51 7.47
C PRO A 122 5.17 9.20 6.21
N VAL A 123 5.33 8.53 5.09
CA VAL A 123 4.78 8.92 3.79
C VAL A 123 4.06 7.72 3.14
N GLN A 124 3.16 8.03 2.23
CA GLN A 124 2.56 7.07 1.31
C GLN A 124 2.83 7.55 -0.12
N PHE A 125 2.64 6.71 -1.12
CA PHE A 125 3.09 7.02 -2.47
C PHE A 125 1.96 6.99 -3.48
N CYS A 126 1.97 7.98 -4.40
CA CYS A 126 1.24 7.91 -5.66
C CYS A 126 2.24 7.77 -6.81
N PHE A 127 1.88 6.97 -7.80
CA PHE A 127 2.66 6.66 -8.99
C PHE A 127 1.89 7.09 -10.22
N THR A 128 2.53 7.85 -11.09
CA THR A 128 1.94 8.27 -12.37
C THR A 128 2.85 7.82 -13.51
N HIS A 129 2.25 7.17 -14.49
CA HIS A 129 2.94 6.80 -15.73
C HIS A 129 1.95 6.97 -16.89
N ASN A 130 2.29 7.83 -17.85
CA ASN A 130 1.35 8.31 -18.86
C ASN A 130 0.09 8.89 -18.19
N ASP A 131 -1.09 8.41 -18.58
CA ASP A 131 -2.39 8.88 -18.04
C ASP A 131 -2.88 8.06 -16.84
N LEU A 132 -2.12 7.06 -16.37
CA LEU A 132 -2.50 6.17 -15.28
C LEU A 132 -1.92 6.63 -13.95
N LYS A 133 -2.75 6.61 -12.91
CA LYS A 133 -2.37 6.92 -11.53
C LYS A 133 -2.70 5.77 -10.60
N VAL A 134 -1.72 5.32 -9.84
CA VAL A 134 -1.83 4.30 -8.78
C VAL A 134 -1.53 4.92 -7.43
N GLY A 135 -2.39 4.70 -6.45
CA GLY A 135 -2.13 5.08 -5.06
C GLY A 135 -1.86 3.85 -4.19
N VAL A 136 -0.87 3.94 -3.31
CA VAL A 136 -0.67 3.00 -2.22
C VAL A 136 -0.85 3.78 -0.92
N LEU A 137 -1.91 3.46 -0.18
CA LEU A 137 -2.36 4.17 1.01
C LEU A 137 -2.69 3.16 2.11
N THR A 138 -1.67 2.76 2.83
CA THR A 138 -1.75 1.90 4.01
C THR A 138 -1.25 2.65 5.23
N ASP A 139 -1.50 2.15 6.43
CA ASP A 139 -0.93 2.71 7.66
C ASP A 139 -1.19 4.21 7.83
N LEU A 140 -2.46 4.56 7.99
CA LEU A 140 -2.87 5.90 8.38
C LEU A 140 -3.97 5.84 9.44
N GLY A 141 -3.87 6.70 10.47
CA GLY A 141 -4.84 6.70 11.59
C GLY A 141 -6.04 7.60 11.36
N SER A 142 -5.95 8.56 10.43
CA SER A 142 -7.05 9.50 10.18
C SER A 142 -7.04 10.05 8.76
N ILE A 143 -8.23 10.38 8.26
CA ILE A 143 -8.44 10.95 6.93
C ILE A 143 -8.29 12.48 7.03
N THR A 144 -7.33 13.04 6.32
CA THR A 144 -7.12 14.48 6.23
C THR A 144 -7.52 14.99 4.84
N PRO A 145 -7.86 16.30 4.70
CA PRO A 145 -8.10 16.88 3.37
C PRO A 145 -6.94 16.70 2.40
N HIS A 146 -5.69 16.75 2.90
CA HIS A 146 -4.49 16.49 2.10
C HIS A 146 -4.49 15.05 1.55
N VAL A 147 -4.71 14.06 2.41
CA VAL A 147 -4.75 12.64 1.98
C VAL A 147 -5.87 12.41 0.96
N VAL A 148 -7.06 12.97 1.18
CA VAL A 148 -8.17 12.88 0.22
C VAL A 148 -7.76 13.47 -1.13
N GLN A 149 -7.16 14.67 -1.14
CA GLN A 149 -6.74 15.35 -2.37
C GLN A 149 -5.63 14.55 -3.09
N ALA A 150 -4.62 14.10 -2.36
CA ALA A 150 -3.45 13.42 -2.93
C ALA A 150 -3.83 12.10 -3.61
N PHE A 151 -4.75 11.33 -3.00
CA PHE A 151 -5.16 10.00 -3.49
C PHE A 151 -6.47 10.01 -4.28
N SER A 152 -7.01 11.18 -4.62
CA SER A 152 -8.12 11.34 -5.57
C SER A 152 -7.69 11.06 -7.00
N ALA A 153 -8.66 10.68 -7.86
CA ALA A 153 -8.51 10.42 -9.29
C ALA A 153 -7.48 9.32 -9.62
N CYS A 154 -7.28 8.35 -8.73
CA CYS A 154 -6.50 7.15 -9.02
C CYS A 154 -7.29 6.19 -9.93
N ASP A 155 -6.57 5.51 -10.84
CA ASP A 155 -7.11 4.39 -11.63
C ASP A 155 -7.10 3.09 -10.82
N ALA A 156 -6.12 2.95 -9.91
CA ALA A 156 -6.04 1.86 -8.92
C ALA A 156 -5.61 2.41 -7.56
N LEU A 157 -6.17 1.86 -6.50
CA LEU A 157 -5.87 2.27 -5.13
C LEU A 157 -5.71 1.05 -4.23
N VAL A 158 -4.56 0.94 -3.59
CA VAL A 158 -4.35 0.06 -2.43
C VAL A 158 -4.74 0.85 -1.20
N LEU A 159 -5.81 0.45 -0.53
CA LEU A 159 -6.36 1.18 0.61
C LEU A 159 -6.44 0.29 1.84
N GLU A 160 -6.02 0.81 2.98
CA GLU A 160 -6.12 0.15 4.26
C GLU A 160 -7.58 -0.03 4.71
N PHE A 161 -7.91 -1.28 5.11
CA PHE A 161 -9.12 -1.66 5.84
C PHE A 161 -8.68 -2.45 7.07
N ASN A 162 -8.10 -1.75 8.08
CA ASN A 162 -7.34 -2.45 9.11
C ASN A 162 -8.21 -3.18 10.10
N HIS A 163 -9.19 -2.52 10.73
CA HIS A 163 -9.92 -3.16 11.82
C HIS A 163 -11.41 -2.81 11.89
N ASP A 164 -12.14 -3.74 12.46
CA ASP A 164 -13.48 -3.51 12.99
C ASP A 164 -13.36 -2.99 14.43
N PRO A 165 -14.04 -1.89 14.81
CA PRO A 165 -13.94 -1.32 16.15
C PRO A 165 -14.36 -2.28 17.27
N GLN A 166 -15.39 -3.12 17.03
CA GLN A 166 -15.89 -4.06 18.04
C GLN A 166 -14.89 -5.22 18.21
N MET A 167 -14.36 -5.77 17.11
CA MET A 167 -13.33 -6.81 17.19
C MET A 167 -12.07 -6.30 17.89
N LEU A 168 -11.66 -5.05 17.62
CA LEU A 168 -10.53 -4.43 18.33
C LEU A 168 -10.83 -4.28 19.81
N ALA A 169 -12.03 -3.82 20.19
CA ALA A 169 -12.43 -3.64 21.58
C ALA A 169 -12.45 -4.97 22.36
N ASP A 170 -12.99 -6.03 21.74
CA ASP A 170 -13.14 -7.34 22.37
C ASP A 170 -11.88 -8.22 22.20
N GLY A 171 -11.01 -7.89 21.27
CA GLY A 171 -9.81 -8.66 20.89
C GLY A 171 -8.78 -8.80 22.02
N PRO A 172 -7.74 -9.64 21.81
CA PRO A 172 -6.80 -10.01 22.87
C PRO A 172 -5.74 -8.94 23.16
N TYR A 173 -5.69 -7.84 22.42
CA TYR A 173 -4.65 -6.82 22.60
C TYR A 173 -4.78 -6.10 23.96
N PRO A 174 -3.64 -5.78 24.62
CA PRO A 174 -3.64 -4.92 25.78
C PRO A 174 -4.28 -3.56 25.47
N TYR A 175 -4.89 -2.92 26.47
CA TYR A 175 -5.57 -1.63 26.31
C TYR A 175 -4.72 -0.56 25.61
N VAL A 176 -3.43 -0.46 25.96
CA VAL A 176 -2.50 0.50 25.34
C VAL A 176 -2.36 0.27 23.83
N VAL A 177 -2.30 -1.01 23.42
CA VAL A 177 -2.22 -1.37 22.00
C VAL A 177 -3.54 -1.08 21.28
N LYS A 178 -4.68 -1.39 21.89
CA LYS A 178 -6.01 -1.05 21.33
C LYS A 178 -6.15 0.46 21.13
N LYS A 179 -5.74 1.26 22.13
CA LYS A 179 -5.78 2.73 22.05
C LYS A 179 -4.84 3.28 20.98
N ARG A 180 -3.68 2.65 20.78
CA ARG A 180 -2.73 3.00 19.71
C ARG A 180 -3.33 2.68 18.34
N VAL A 181 -3.79 1.44 18.13
CA VAL A 181 -4.34 0.96 16.84
C VAL A 181 -5.56 1.78 16.42
N GLY A 182 -6.50 2.05 17.32
CA GLY A 182 -7.73 2.80 17.04
C GLY A 182 -7.59 4.32 17.23
N GLY A 183 -6.38 4.85 17.40
CA GLY A 183 -6.15 6.29 17.57
C GLY A 183 -5.90 7.02 16.24
N ASP A 184 -5.88 8.37 16.29
CA ASP A 184 -5.74 9.24 15.11
C ASP A 184 -4.41 9.08 14.35
N PHE A 185 -3.44 8.42 14.93
CA PHE A 185 -2.15 8.03 14.34
C PHE A 185 -1.99 6.51 14.25
N GLY A 186 -3.04 5.73 14.50
CA GLY A 186 -3.02 4.28 14.37
C GLY A 186 -3.37 3.82 12.97
N HIS A 187 -4.52 3.16 12.84
CA HIS A 187 -5.00 2.58 11.59
C HIS A 187 -6.47 2.89 11.35
N LEU A 188 -6.90 2.89 10.09
CA LEU A 188 -8.29 3.09 9.73
C LEU A 188 -9.17 1.90 10.14
N THR A 189 -10.36 2.21 10.63
CA THR A 189 -11.47 1.27 10.66
C THR A 189 -12.02 1.03 9.26
N ASN A 190 -12.76 -0.07 9.06
CA ASN A 190 -13.47 -0.31 7.80
C ASN A 190 -14.40 0.86 7.41
N ALA A 191 -15.07 1.46 8.41
CA ALA A 191 -15.95 2.61 8.18
C ALA A 191 -15.19 3.87 7.75
N GLN A 192 -14.02 4.13 8.33
CA GLN A 192 -13.16 5.25 7.91
C GLN A 192 -12.59 5.03 6.50
N ALA A 193 -12.14 3.82 6.18
CA ALA A 193 -11.70 3.50 4.82
C ALA A 193 -12.83 3.75 3.80
N ARG A 194 -14.05 3.33 4.13
CA ARG A 194 -15.23 3.64 3.32
C ARG A 194 -15.50 5.14 3.23
N GLN A 195 -15.39 5.88 4.34
CA GLN A 195 -15.54 7.35 4.36
C GLN A 195 -14.50 8.04 3.46
N PHE A 196 -13.26 7.55 3.40
CA PHE A 196 -12.26 8.06 2.48
C PHE A 196 -12.76 7.96 1.03
N LEU A 197 -13.31 6.82 0.61
CA LEU A 197 -13.85 6.60 -0.74
C LEU A 197 -15.04 7.52 -1.07
N ASP A 198 -15.80 7.94 -0.06
CA ASP A 198 -16.90 8.91 -0.24
C ASP A 198 -16.42 10.34 -0.46
N HIS A 199 -15.26 10.69 0.11
CA HIS A 199 -14.70 12.03 0.01
C HIS A 199 -13.73 12.20 -1.17
N ALA A 200 -13.09 11.14 -1.60
CA ALA A 200 -12.15 11.15 -2.71
C ALA A 200 -12.88 11.15 -4.07
N ASP A 201 -12.27 11.76 -5.07
CA ASP A 201 -12.70 11.57 -6.44
C ASP A 201 -12.33 10.14 -6.90
N THR A 202 -13.34 9.28 -6.95
CA THR A 202 -13.21 7.88 -7.36
C THR A 202 -13.76 7.62 -8.78
N THR A 203 -14.02 8.67 -9.57
CA THR A 203 -14.62 8.55 -10.91
C THR A 203 -13.77 7.75 -11.90
N ARG A 204 -12.45 7.73 -11.69
CA ARG A 204 -11.49 6.96 -12.49
C ARG A 204 -11.13 5.60 -11.91
N LEU A 205 -11.61 5.31 -10.69
CA LEU A 205 -11.15 4.12 -9.96
C LEU A 205 -11.72 2.84 -10.58
N LYS A 206 -10.83 2.06 -11.19
CA LYS A 206 -11.13 0.77 -11.84
C LYS A 206 -10.86 -0.41 -10.91
N MET A 207 -9.86 -0.27 -10.01
CA MET A 207 -9.44 -1.32 -9.08
C MET A 207 -9.23 -0.76 -7.69
N LEU A 208 -9.90 -1.36 -6.71
CA LEU A 208 -9.68 -1.12 -5.28
C LEU A 208 -9.08 -2.37 -4.65
N PHE A 209 -7.89 -2.25 -4.08
CA PHE A 209 -7.26 -3.31 -3.32
C PHE A 209 -7.49 -3.06 -1.83
N VAL A 210 -8.33 -3.90 -1.22
CA VAL A 210 -8.59 -3.90 0.22
C VAL A 210 -7.39 -4.52 0.90
N ALA A 211 -6.60 -3.72 1.62
CA ALA A 211 -5.27 -4.07 2.08
C ALA A 211 -5.11 -3.89 3.60
N HIS A 212 -3.99 -4.37 4.12
CA HIS A 212 -3.58 -4.23 5.53
C HIS A 212 -4.65 -4.67 6.54
N ILE A 213 -5.41 -5.72 6.19
CA ILE A 213 -6.46 -6.29 7.04
C ILE A 213 -5.83 -6.97 8.26
N SER A 214 -6.24 -6.56 9.44
CA SER A 214 -5.79 -7.20 10.69
C SER A 214 -6.33 -8.63 10.81
N GLN A 215 -5.43 -9.59 10.93
CA GLN A 215 -5.82 -11.00 11.13
C GLN A 215 -6.52 -11.27 12.47
N GLN A 216 -6.44 -10.36 13.44
CA GLN A 216 -7.02 -10.53 14.78
C GLN A 216 -8.22 -9.62 15.04
N ASN A 217 -8.28 -8.47 14.39
CA ASN A 217 -9.27 -7.43 14.68
C ASN A 217 -10.12 -7.08 13.47
N ASN A 218 -10.13 -7.92 12.43
CA ASN A 218 -10.94 -7.75 11.24
C ASN A 218 -11.25 -9.10 10.58
N ALA A 219 -12.19 -9.06 9.63
CA ALA A 219 -12.48 -10.16 8.71
C ALA A 219 -12.78 -9.55 7.32
N PRO A 220 -12.45 -10.25 6.23
CA PRO A 220 -12.74 -9.76 4.87
C PRO A 220 -14.21 -9.39 4.68
N GLU A 221 -15.12 -10.16 5.26
CA GLU A 221 -16.58 -9.96 5.17
C GLU A 221 -17.02 -8.64 5.82
N LEU A 222 -16.29 -8.14 6.83
CA LEU A 222 -16.60 -6.86 7.48
C LEU A 222 -16.12 -5.68 6.61
N ALA A 223 -15.02 -5.83 5.89
CA ALA A 223 -14.59 -4.86 4.89
C ALA A 223 -15.59 -4.82 3.71
N ASP A 224 -16.05 -5.98 3.23
CA ASP A 224 -17.07 -6.07 2.19
C ASP A 224 -18.40 -5.44 2.64
N ALA A 225 -18.81 -5.68 3.88
CA ALA A 225 -20.00 -5.05 4.44
C ALA A 225 -19.90 -3.53 4.47
N ALA A 226 -18.72 -2.97 4.82
CA ALA A 226 -18.48 -1.53 4.76
C ALA A 226 -18.54 -0.97 3.34
N LEU A 227 -18.10 -1.75 2.34
CA LEU A 227 -18.13 -1.37 0.93
C LEU A 227 -19.50 -1.54 0.28
N SER A 228 -20.41 -2.34 0.85
CA SER A 228 -21.68 -2.74 0.21
C SER A 228 -22.57 -1.58 -0.23
N SER A 229 -22.49 -0.43 0.45
CA SER A 229 -23.24 0.80 0.12
C SER A 229 -22.43 1.84 -0.66
N TRP A 230 -21.19 1.53 -1.04
CA TRP A 230 -20.36 2.46 -1.81
C TRP A 230 -20.85 2.55 -3.26
N SER A 231 -21.07 3.79 -3.73
CA SER A 231 -21.59 4.04 -5.08
C SER A 231 -20.66 3.57 -6.21
N GLY A 232 -19.35 3.49 -5.94
CA GLY A 232 -18.34 3.01 -6.90
C GLY A 232 -18.26 1.49 -7.04
N LEU A 233 -18.93 0.71 -6.18
CA LEU A 233 -18.80 -0.75 -6.15
C LEU A 233 -19.18 -1.44 -7.47
N GLY A 234 -20.17 -0.89 -8.20
CA GLY A 234 -20.62 -1.44 -9.49
C GLY A 234 -19.69 -1.17 -10.68
N SER A 235 -18.78 -0.22 -10.55
CA SER A 235 -17.84 0.21 -11.61
C SER A 235 -16.37 -0.06 -11.29
N CYS A 236 -16.08 -0.62 -10.13
CA CYS A 236 -14.74 -0.86 -9.62
C CYS A 236 -14.56 -2.33 -9.25
N GLN A 237 -13.50 -2.96 -9.72
CA GLN A 237 -13.13 -4.29 -9.26
C GLN A 237 -12.52 -4.21 -7.86
N VAL A 238 -13.08 -4.94 -6.90
CA VAL A 238 -12.56 -5.03 -5.52
C VAL A 238 -11.75 -6.31 -5.35
N ILE A 239 -10.53 -6.20 -4.87
CA ILE A 239 -9.59 -7.32 -4.67
C ILE A 239 -9.04 -7.25 -3.25
N HIS A 240 -9.08 -8.36 -2.52
CA HIS A 240 -8.50 -8.46 -1.18
C HIS A 240 -7.03 -8.86 -1.25
N ALA A 241 -6.16 -8.06 -0.62
CA ALA A 241 -4.76 -8.37 -0.43
C ALA A 241 -4.58 -9.23 0.82
N THR A 242 -4.08 -10.45 0.67
CA THR A 242 -3.87 -11.37 1.80
C THR A 242 -2.49 -11.21 2.42
N GLN A 243 -2.34 -11.60 3.69
CA GLN A 243 -1.03 -11.60 4.36
C GLN A 243 -0.08 -12.62 3.73
N GLU A 244 -0.59 -13.76 3.31
CA GLU A 244 0.19 -14.91 2.87
C GLU A 244 0.69 -14.77 1.43
N THR A 245 -0.15 -14.24 0.54
CA THR A 245 0.14 -14.20 -0.89
C THR A 245 -0.03 -12.83 -1.55
N GLY A 246 -0.55 -11.83 -0.83
CA GLY A 246 -0.93 -10.55 -1.43
C GLY A 246 -2.05 -10.73 -2.45
N PHE A 247 -1.83 -10.19 -3.65
CA PHE A 247 -2.64 -10.42 -4.86
C PHE A 247 -1.73 -10.53 -6.07
N ASP A 248 -2.22 -11.16 -7.14
CA ASP A 248 -1.48 -11.37 -8.38
C ASP A 248 -1.47 -10.12 -9.26
N TRP A 249 -0.69 -10.13 -10.35
CA TRP A 249 -0.63 -9.02 -11.30
C TRP A 249 -2.01 -8.61 -11.81
N CYS A 250 -2.33 -7.33 -11.65
CA CYS A 250 -3.51 -6.68 -12.18
C CYS A 250 -3.07 -5.59 -13.16
N ASP A 251 -3.46 -5.71 -14.44
CA ASP A 251 -3.13 -4.73 -15.47
C ASP A 251 -4.24 -3.68 -15.58
N LEU A 252 -3.88 -2.41 -15.40
CA LEU A 252 -4.80 -1.28 -15.44
C LEU A 252 -5.32 -0.96 -16.85
N ARG A 253 -4.68 -1.47 -17.91
CA ARG A 253 -5.09 -1.27 -19.30
C ARG A 253 -6.18 -2.26 -19.73
N THR A 254 -6.16 -3.49 -19.21
CA THR A 254 -7.09 -4.55 -19.64
C THR A 254 -8.43 -4.51 -18.92
N SER A 255 -8.54 -3.81 -17.81
CA SER A 255 -9.78 -3.72 -17.01
C SER A 255 -10.92 -2.96 -17.69
N ALA A 256 -10.64 -2.19 -18.74
CA ALA A 256 -11.66 -1.48 -19.51
C ALA A 256 -12.59 -2.42 -20.31
N THR A 257 -12.15 -3.65 -20.63
CA THR A 257 -12.88 -4.59 -21.48
C THR A 257 -13.96 -5.37 -20.74
N PHE A 258 -13.78 -5.61 -19.41
CA PHE A 258 -14.77 -6.37 -18.62
C PHE A 258 -16.06 -5.60 -18.32
N ILE A 259 -16.01 -4.27 -18.29
CA ILE A 259 -17.19 -3.44 -17.99
C ILE A 259 -18.09 -3.29 -19.22
N GLU A 260 -17.53 -3.29 -20.44
CA GLU A 260 -18.32 -3.20 -21.68
C GLU A 260 -19.06 -4.51 -21.99
N GLU A 261 -18.50 -5.69 -21.67
CA GLU A 261 -19.17 -6.96 -21.88
C GLU A 261 -20.33 -7.22 -20.89
N ALA A 262 -20.19 -6.73 -19.63
CA ALA A 262 -21.26 -6.85 -18.63
C ALA A 262 -22.43 -5.87 -18.88
N ALA A 263 -22.22 -4.78 -19.61
CA ALA A 263 -23.26 -3.81 -19.96
C ALA A 263 -24.03 -4.20 -21.24
N GLN A 264 -23.58 -5.22 -21.99
CA GLN A 264 -24.19 -5.72 -23.21
C GLN A 264 -24.88 -7.08 -23.05
N ALA A 265 -24.85 -7.66 -21.85
CA ALA A 265 -25.53 -8.92 -21.49
C ALA A 265 -26.76 -8.66 -20.61
#